data_19e67972a3dc5fa42ade7909c4801519
#
_entry.id   19e67972a3dc5fa42ade7909c4801519
#
_cell.length_a   1.000
_cell.length_b   1.000
_cell.length_c   1.000
_cell.angle_alpha   90.00
_cell.angle_beta   90.00
_cell.angle_gamma   90.00
#
_symmetry.space_group_name_H-M   'P 1'
#
loop_
_entity.id
_entity.type
_entity.pdbx_description
1 polymer ?
#
loop_
_entity_poly.entity_id
_entity_poly.type
_entity_poly.pdbx_seq_one_letter_code
_entity_poly.pdbx_strand_id
1 'polypeptide(L)'
;PTSASQTASRHLDIVFLCTKSYQSKEALKGLSNSLSESTIIIPVSNGVDNKEELQPLTSARVFDACVYIVSHLIKPGLVKKSTDIFALVLPMALQEETEALLLKAGLRHKFSSDIKKELWKKFLFISAMGTMTSYYGIGMGSVYKQHTKELEGLLNEIYGIARAEGILLEPKAIDKAMETASKLPLDAPTSLWLDLKKGKGSELESLSHYLIKKAKEHGIETPIMQKIYERLR
;
A
#
# COMPACT_ATOMS: atom_id res chain seq x y z
N PRO A 1 -18.58 -1.52 22.18
CA PRO A 1 -19.12 -2.82 21.76
C PRO A 1 -18.81 -3.01 20.28
N THR A 2 -18.04 -4.02 19.99
CA THR A 2 -17.69 -4.40 18.62
C THR A 2 -18.77 -5.35 18.11
N SER A 3 -19.52 -4.93 17.09
CA SER A 3 -20.41 -5.80 16.34
C SER A 3 -19.83 -6.02 14.95
N ALA A 4 -19.89 -7.26 14.46
CA ALA A 4 -19.65 -7.55 13.06
C ALA A 4 -20.99 -7.52 12.32
N SER A 5 -21.08 -6.76 11.23
CA SER A 5 -22.26 -6.64 10.38
C SER A 5 -21.84 -6.63 8.92
N GLN A 6 -22.69 -7.16 8.04
CA GLN A 6 -22.48 -7.07 6.60
C GLN A 6 -22.86 -5.70 6.03
N THR A 7 -23.66 -4.92 6.77
CA THR A 7 -24.08 -3.58 6.40
C THR A 7 -24.02 -2.64 7.60
N ALA A 8 -23.67 -1.39 7.37
CA ALA A 8 -23.79 -0.35 8.36
C ALA A 8 -25.27 0.14 8.42
N SER A 9 -25.86 0.17 9.60
CA SER A 9 -27.25 0.57 9.83
C SER A 9 -27.40 2.00 10.36
N ARG A 10 -26.30 2.74 10.50
CA ARG A 10 -26.27 4.11 11.03
C ARG A 10 -25.19 4.93 10.32
N HIS A 11 -25.24 6.24 10.48
CA HIS A 11 -24.20 7.15 10.01
C HIS A 11 -22.83 6.80 10.59
N LEU A 12 -21.80 6.91 9.75
CA LEU A 12 -20.41 6.64 10.09
C LEU A 12 -19.60 7.94 10.05
N ASP A 13 -18.90 8.25 11.14
CA ASP A 13 -18.04 9.42 11.23
C ASP A 13 -16.69 9.16 10.57
N ILE A 14 -16.06 8.00 10.90
CA ILE A 14 -14.74 7.60 10.39
C ILE A 14 -14.78 6.14 9.95
N VAL A 15 -14.28 5.87 8.74
CA VAL A 15 -14.17 4.54 8.15
C VAL A 15 -12.71 4.23 7.84
N PHE A 16 -12.12 3.25 8.52
CA PHE A 16 -10.87 2.64 8.09
C PHE A 16 -11.17 1.53 7.10
N LEU A 17 -10.83 1.74 5.84
CA LEU A 17 -11.06 0.77 4.77
C LEU A 17 -9.86 -0.18 4.69
N CYS A 18 -9.99 -1.35 5.33
CA CYS A 18 -8.92 -2.35 5.51
C CYS A 18 -9.02 -3.51 4.50
N THR A 19 -9.68 -3.31 3.40
CA THR A 19 -9.79 -4.29 2.30
C THR A 19 -8.52 -4.31 1.45
N LYS A 20 -8.37 -5.32 0.60
CA LYS A 20 -7.40 -5.27 -0.49
C LYS A 20 -7.81 -4.19 -1.50
N SER A 21 -6.85 -3.56 -2.19
CA SER A 21 -7.11 -2.46 -3.13
C SER A 21 -8.20 -2.80 -4.15
N TYR A 22 -8.17 -3.99 -4.73
CA TYR A 22 -9.17 -4.46 -5.73
C TYR A 22 -10.58 -4.68 -5.17
N GLN A 23 -10.76 -4.70 -3.84
CA GLN A 23 -12.07 -4.84 -3.17
C GLN A 23 -12.60 -3.51 -2.63
N SER A 24 -11.79 -2.45 -2.63
CA SER A 24 -12.10 -1.20 -1.94
C SER A 24 -13.31 -0.49 -2.55
N LYS A 25 -13.46 -0.53 -3.87
CA LYS A 25 -14.61 0.09 -4.58
C LYS A 25 -15.94 -0.59 -4.20
N GLU A 26 -15.95 -1.91 -4.14
CA GLU A 26 -17.14 -2.69 -3.76
C GLU A 26 -17.49 -2.48 -2.28
N ALA A 27 -16.48 -2.51 -1.40
CA ALA A 27 -16.67 -2.24 0.02
C ALA A 27 -17.23 -0.84 0.27
N LEU A 28 -16.74 0.17 -0.45
CA LEU A 28 -17.25 1.54 -0.36
C LEU A 28 -18.70 1.64 -0.81
N LYS A 29 -19.05 0.96 -1.90
CA LYS A 29 -20.44 0.86 -2.39
C LYS A 29 -21.38 0.30 -1.32
N GLY A 30 -20.95 -0.75 -0.61
CA GLY A 30 -21.73 -1.37 0.46
C GLY A 30 -22.01 -0.44 1.66
N LEU A 31 -21.26 0.65 1.79
CA LEU A 31 -21.40 1.64 2.86
C LEU A 31 -22.18 2.90 2.44
N SER A 32 -22.56 3.05 1.18
CA SER A 32 -23.06 4.30 0.58
C SER A 32 -24.19 4.94 1.38
N ASN A 33 -25.13 4.16 1.90
CA ASN A 33 -26.29 4.65 2.69
C ASN A 33 -25.91 5.16 4.10
N SER A 34 -24.67 4.93 4.53
CA SER A 34 -24.17 5.30 5.87
C SER A 34 -23.11 6.39 5.81
N LEU A 35 -22.78 6.87 4.61
CA LEU A 35 -21.78 7.89 4.37
C LEU A 35 -22.45 9.25 4.11
N SER A 36 -21.77 10.32 4.51
CA SER A 36 -22.12 11.70 4.19
C SER A 36 -20.86 12.53 3.90
N GLU A 37 -21.04 13.79 3.53
CA GLU A 37 -19.93 14.73 3.30
C GLU A 37 -19.03 14.93 4.54
N SER A 38 -19.55 14.71 5.74
CA SER A 38 -18.77 14.78 6.99
C SER A 38 -17.99 13.50 7.29
N THR A 39 -18.32 12.37 6.65
CA THR A 39 -17.62 11.10 6.88
C THR A 39 -16.19 11.18 6.38
N ILE A 40 -15.24 10.67 7.18
CA ILE A 40 -13.84 10.51 6.83
C ILE A 40 -13.59 9.04 6.42
N ILE A 41 -13.05 8.83 5.23
CA ILE A 41 -12.64 7.50 4.75
C ILE A 41 -11.13 7.44 4.66
N ILE A 42 -10.54 6.44 5.31
CA ILE A 42 -9.10 6.23 5.40
C ILE A 42 -8.78 4.83 4.84
N PRO A 43 -8.49 4.69 3.54
CA PRO A 43 -8.00 3.44 2.99
C PRO A 43 -6.58 3.16 3.51
N VAL A 44 -6.35 1.94 3.99
CA VAL A 44 -5.04 1.48 4.50
C VAL A 44 -4.46 0.32 3.69
N SER A 45 -5.01 0.05 2.50
CA SER A 45 -4.43 -0.88 1.53
C SER A 45 -3.10 -0.37 0.98
N ASN A 46 -2.31 -1.27 0.39
CA ASN A 46 -1.14 -0.87 -0.36
C ASN A 46 -1.54 -0.14 -1.65
N GLY A 47 -0.63 0.66 -2.18
CA GLY A 47 -0.85 1.54 -3.33
C GLY A 47 -0.67 3.00 -2.94
N VAL A 48 -0.64 3.87 -3.94
CA VAL A 48 -0.48 5.32 -3.80
C VAL A 48 -1.63 6.10 -4.44
N ASP A 49 -2.60 5.39 -5.00
CA ASP A 49 -3.73 5.86 -5.80
C ASP A 49 -5.08 5.71 -5.09
N ASN A 50 -5.10 5.26 -3.84
CA ASN A 50 -6.34 4.93 -3.13
C ASN A 50 -7.33 6.11 -3.08
N LYS A 51 -6.86 7.33 -2.78
CA LYS A 51 -7.70 8.52 -2.77
C LYS A 51 -8.20 8.88 -4.17
N GLU A 52 -7.32 8.83 -5.17
CA GLU A 52 -7.64 9.13 -6.57
C GLU A 52 -8.75 8.21 -7.09
N GLU A 53 -8.67 6.92 -6.75
CA GLU A 53 -9.61 5.89 -7.17
C GLU A 53 -10.95 5.91 -6.41
N LEU A 54 -10.96 6.32 -5.14
CA LEU A 54 -12.15 6.21 -4.30
C LEU A 54 -12.92 7.52 -4.16
N GLN A 55 -12.27 8.69 -4.20
CA GLN A 55 -12.92 9.98 -4.03
C GLN A 55 -14.06 10.24 -5.06
N PRO A 56 -13.92 9.86 -6.35
CA PRO A 56 -15.00 10.05 -7.32
C PRO A 56 -16.26 9.21 -7.04
N LEU A 57 -16.18 8.22 -6.16
CA LEU A 57 -17.27 7.26 -5.89
C LEU A 57 -18.12 7.64 -4.67
N THR A 58 -17.79 8.74 -3.97
CA THR A 58 -18.47 9.12 -2.72
C THR A 58 -18.41 10.63 -2.49
N SER A 59 -19.42 11.18 -1.81
CA SER A 59 -19.39 12.54 -1.26
C SER A 59 -18.56 12.64 0.03
N ALA A 60 -18.23 11.53 0.67
CA ALA A 60 -17.38 11.48 1.86
C ALA A 60 -15.96 11.94 1.54
N ARG A 61 -15.24 12.42 2.56
CA ARG A 61 -13.86 12.90 2.44
C ARG A 61 -12.88 11.73 2.48
N VAL A 62 -12.21 11.42 1.38
CA VAL A 62 -11.20 10.35 1.32
C VAL A 62 -9.81 10.93 1.57
N PHE A 63 -9.06 10.33 2.48
CA PHE A 63 -7.69 10.72 2.81
C PHE A 63 -6.72 9.56 2.65
N ASP A 64 -5.62 9.83 1.98
CA ASP A 64 -4.52 8.87 1.90
C ASP A 64 -3.94 8.60 3.29
N ALA A 65 -3.53 7.36 3.52
CA ALA A 65 -2.86 6.94 4.74
C ALA A 65 -1.82 5.85 4.46
N CYS A 66 -0.75 5.82 5.24
CA CYS A 66 0.26 4.80 5.12
C CYS A 66 0.30 3.96 6.40
N VAL A 67 0.18 2.63 6.28
CA VAL A 67 0.30 1.71 7.40
C VAL A 67 1.54 0.82 7.24
N TYR A 68 2.33 0.72 8.30
CA TYR A 68 3.43 -0.25 8.42
C TYR A 68 3.00 -1.35 9.38
N ILE A 69 2.73 -2.53 8.84
CA ILE A 69 2.32 -3.71 9.61
C ILE A 69 2.74 -4.98 8.88
N VAL A 70 3.11 -6.01 9.63
CA VAL A 70 3.28 -7.36 9.11
C VAL A 70 2.35 -8.29 9.87
N SER A 71 1.23 -8.63 9.26
CA SER A 71 0.20 -9.49 9.86
C SER A 71 -0.47 -10.37 8.81
N HIS A 72 -1.00 -11.50 9.25
CA HIS A 72 -1.69 -12.45 8.39
C HIS A 72 -3.00 -12.89 9.03
N LEU A 73 -4.07 -12.90 8.24
CA LEU A 73 -5.33 -13.51 8.62
C LEU A 73 -5.18 -15.05 8.57
N ILE A 74 -5.25 -15.70 9.70
CA ILE A 74 -5.19 -17.18 9.80
C ILE A 74 -6.55 -17.77 9.45
N LYS A 75 -7.61 -17.24 10.07
CA LYS A 75 -9.01 -17.54 9.81
C LYS A 75 -9.87 -16.36 10.27
N PRO A 76 -11.14 -16.27 9.89
CA PRO A 76 -12.02 -15.21 10.37
C PRO A 76 -11.92 -15.05 11.90
N GLY A 77 -11.68 -13.81 12.34
CA GLY A 77 -11.50 -13.47 13.75
C GLY A 77 -10.12 -13.79 14.36
N LEU A 78 -9.19 -14.42 13.64
CA LEU A 78 -7.84 -14.73 14.12
C LEU A 78 -6.76 -14.15 13.22
N VAL A 79 -6.05 -13.13 13.71
CA VAL A 79 -4.92 -12.48 13.02
C VAL A 79 -3.62 -12.84 13.75
N LYS A 80 -2.62 -13.29 12.98
CA LYS A 80 -1.24 -13.44 13.47
C LYS A 80 -0.46 -12.20 13.13
N LYS A 81 0.02 -11.49 14.13
CA LYS A 81 0.99 -10.42 14.01
C LYS A 81 2.39 -11.03 13.96
N SER A 82 3.14 -10.80 12.91
CA SER A 82 4.46 -11.44 12.70
C SER A 82 5.61 -10.61 13.28
N THR A 83 5.40 -9.32 13.52
CA THR A 83 6.40 -8.40 14.09
C THR A 83 5.69 -7.38 14.98
N ASP A 84 6.45 -6.72 15.87
CA ASP A 84 5.93 -5.60 16.67
C ASP A 84 5.87 -4.27 15.90
N ILE A 85 6.19 -4.31 14.61
CA ILE A 85 6.08 -3.14 13.75
C ILE A 85 4.60 -2.84 13.53
N PHE A 86 4.18 -1.68 14.00
CA PHE A 86 2.92 -1.04 13.64
C PHE A 86 3.14 0.47 13.69
N ALA A 87 2.81 1.14 12.61
CA ALA A 87 2.72 2.59 12.56
C ALA A 87 1.68 3.00 11.52
N LEU A 88 0.76 3.85 11.92
CA LEU A 88 -0.21 4.49 11.04
C LEU A 88 0.25 5.92 10.80
N VAL A 89 0.41 6.29 9.54
CA VAL A 89 0.75 7.66 9.13
C VAL A 89 -0.45 8.27 8.45
N LEU A 90 -0.90 9.40 8.97
CA LEU A 90 -2.06 10.15 8.49
C LEU A 90 -1.63 11.54 8.01
N PRO A 91 -2.40 12.19 7.13
CA PRO A 91 -2.15 13.58 6.79
C PRO A 91 -2.41 14.50 7.99
N MET A 92 -1.63 15.55 8.12
CA MET A 92 -1.75 16.58 9.18
C MET A 92 -3.18 17.14 9.28
N ALA A 93 -3.88 17.22 8.15
CA ALA A 93 -5.26 17.71 8.08
C ALA A 93 -6.27 16.89 8.89
N LEU A 94 -5.92 15.66 9.29
CA LEU A 94 -6.78 14.80 10.12
C LEU A 94 -6.42 14.83 11.61
N GLN A 95 -5.42 15.60 12.03
CA GLN A 95 -4.94 15.55 13.41
C GLN A 95 -6.04 15.89 14.41
N GLU A 96 -6.71 17.02 14.25
CA GLU A 96 -7.75 17.48 15.18
C GLU A 96 -8.93 16.48 15.28
N GLU A 97 -9.30 15.86 14.15
CA GLU A 97 -10.46 14.96 14.09
C GLU A 97 -10.16 13.54 14.57
N THR A 98 -8.90 13.09 14.56
CA THR A 98 -8.58 11.67 14.77
C THR A 98 -7.61 11.37 15.93
N GLU A 99 -6.77 12.32 16.36
CA GLU A 99 -5.69 12.08 17.33
C GLU A 99 -6.22 11.51 18.66
N ALA A 100 -7.26 12.14 19.23
CA ALA A 100 -7.84 11.69 20.50
C ALA A 100 -8.40 10.26 20.41
N LEU A 101 -9.00 9.90 19.26
CA LEU A 101 -9.52 8.56 19.00
C LEU A 101 -8.38 7.53 18.90
N LEU A 102 -7.30 7.86 18.18
CA LEU A 102 -6.16 6.98 17.98
C LEU A 102 -5.39 6.75 19.29
N LEU A 103 -5.22 7.79 20.10
CA LEU A 103 -4.63 7.69 21.45
C LEU A 103 -5.46 6.79 22.36
N LYS A 104 -6.78 7.01 22.40
CA LYS A 104 -7.71 6.18 23.19
C LYS A 104 -7.69 4.72 22.73
N ALA A 105 -7.52 4.46 21.44
CA ALA A 105 -7.40 3.12 20.88
C ALA A 105 -6.00 2.48 21.08
N GLY A 106 -5.02 3.21 21.63
CA GLY A 106 -3.65 2.73 21.83
C GLY A 106 -2.91 2.46 20.51
N LEU A 107 -3.32 3.11 19.41
CA LEU A 107 -2.69 2.94 18.11
C LEU A 107 -1.49 3.87 17.96
N ARG A 108 -0.31 3.32 17.68
CA ARG A 108 0.88 4.12 17.33
C ARG A 108 0.64 4.82 15.99
N HIS A 109 0.72 6.12 15.99
CA HIS A 109 0.46 6.94 14.80
C HIS A 109 1.40 8.14 14.74
N LYS A 110 1.48 8.73 13.57
CA LYS A 110 2.07 10.05 13.35
C LYS A 110 1.26 10.80 12.29
N PHE A 111 1.31 12.12 12.34
CA PHE A 111 0.78 12.97 11.28
C PHE A 111 1.91 13.50 10.40
N SER A 112 1.65 13.60 9.10
CA SER A 112 2.61 14.06 8.10
C SER A 112 2.03 15.22 7.31
N SER A 113 2.84 16.26 7.12
CA SER A 113 2.51 17.36 6.20
C SER A 113 2.60 16.96 4.72
N ASP A 114 3.28 15.83 4.42
CA ASP A 114 3.43 15.29 3.07
C ASP A 114 3.16 13.79 3.08
N ILE A 115 1.88 13.43 3.13
CA ILE A 115 1.45 12.02 3.14
C ILE A 115 1.79 11.31 1.83
N LYS A 116 1.79 12.01 0.70
CA LYS A 116 2.15 11.41 -0.60
C LYS A 116 3.60 10.93 -0.59
N LYS A 117 4.53 11.73 -0.06
CA LYS A 117 5.93 11.33 0.08
C LYS A 117 6.08 10.10 0.99
N GLU A 118 5.35 10.04 2.11
CA GLU A 118 5.37 8.86 3.00
C GLU A 118 4.84 7.59 2.33
N LEU A 119 3.77 7.71 1.52
CA LEU A 119 3.24 6.61 0.72
C LEU A 119 4.27 6.13 -0.31
N TRP A 120 4.82 7.03 -1.11
CA TRP A 120 5.77 6.69 -2.16
C TRP A 120 7.09 6.14 -1.61
N LYS A 121 7.52 6.59 -0.45
CA LYS A 121 8.69 6.04 0.25
C LYS A 121 8.51 4.54 0.58
N LYS A 122 7.33 4.17 1.07
CA LYS A 122 6.96 2.76 1.29
C LYS A 122 6.78 2.04 -0.04
N PHE A 123 6.08 2.66 -0.98
CA PHE A 123 5.68 2.09 -2.26
C PHE A 123 6.89 1.70 -3.12
N LEU A 124 7.93 2.53 -3.15
CA LEU A 124 9.20 2.24 -3.81
C LEU A 124 9.71 0.83 -3.44
N PHE A 125 9.74 0.52 -2.15
CA PHE A 125 10.23 -0.76 -1.66
C PHE A 125 9.25 -1.92 -1.89
N ILE A 126 7.98 -1.73 -1.49
CA ILE A 126 7.01 -2.84 -1.53
C ILE A 126 6.63 -3.23 -2.95
N SER A 127 6.58 -2.28 -3.90
CA SER A 127 6.33 -2.56 -5.31
C SER A 127 7.48 -3.35 -5.91
N ALA A 128 8.73 -2.89 -5.76
CA ALA A 128 9.89 -3.60 -6.30
C ALA A 128 10.00 -5.02 -5.73
N MET A 129 9.92 -5.16 -4.40
CA MET A 129 10.06 -6.45 -3.74
C MET A 129 8.88 -7.38 -4.03
N GLY A 130 7.65 -6.85 -4.00
CA GLY A 130 6.45 -7.63 -4.32
C GLY A 130 6.52 -8.20 -5.74
N THR A 131 6.88 -7.37 -6.69
CA THR A 131 6.99 -7.72 -8.10
C THR A 131 8.09 -8.76 -8.34
N MET A 132 9.30 -8.54 -7.82
CA MET A 132 10.43 -9.45 -8.04
C MET A 132 10.30 -10.79 -7.32
N THR A 133 9.83 -10.80 -6.07
CA THR A 133 9.60 -12.08 -5.36
C THR A 133 8.54 -12.92 -6.06
N SER A 134 7.52 -12.28 -6.62
CA SER A 134 6.47 -12.96 -7.39
C SER A 134 7.00 -13.53 -8.70
N TYR A 135 7.82 -12.76 -9.41
CA TYR A 135 8.39 -13.16 -10.70
C TYR A 135 9.35 -14.33 -10.58
N TYR A 136 10.26 -14.28 -9.62
CA TYR A 136 11.27 -15.31 -9.41
C TYR A 136 10.79 -16.47 -8.53
N GLY A 137 9.70 -16.32 -7.79
CA GLY A 137 9.22 -17.33 -6.86
C GLY A 137 10.16 -17.57 -5.67
N ILE A 138 10.91 -16.55 -5.25
CA ILE A 138 11.91 -16.60 -4.16
C ILE A 138 11.68 -15.49 -3.13
N GLY A 139 12.21 -15.66 -1.93
CA GLY A 139 12.07 -14.66 -0.87
C GLY A 139 12.91 -13.40 -1.09
N MET A 140 12.57 -12.34 -0.34
CA MET A 140 13.14 -10.99 -0.50
C MET A 140 14.67 -10.95 -0.37
N GLY A 141 15.25 -11.62 0.63
CA GLY A 141 16.70 -11.68 0.78
C GLY A 141 17.38 -12.44 -0.37
N SER A 142 16.72 -13.46 -0.95
CA SER A 142 17.21 -14.17 -2.13
C SER A 142 17.15 -13.29 -3.38
N VAL A 143 16.11 -12.48 -3.55
CA VAL A 143 16.03 -11.48 -4.63
C VAL A 143 17.22 -10.53 -4.55
N TYR A 144 17.48 -9.96 -3.37
CA TYR A 144 18.65 -9.10 -3.18
C TYR A 144 19.95 -9.80 -3.55
N LYS A 145 20.17 -11.03 -3.07
CA LYS A 145 21.42 -11.75 -3.25
C LYS A 145 21.68 -12.20 -4.69
N GLN A 146 20.63 -12.60 -5.41
CA GLN A 146 20.75 -13.23 -6.73
C GLN A 146 20.45 -12.26 -7.88
N HIS A 147 19.67 -11.21 -7.64
CA HIS A 147 19.16 -10.28 -8.66
C HIS A 147 19.39 -8.82 -8.29
N THR A 148 20.50 -8.51 -7.61
CA THR A 148 20.83 -7.17 -7.09
C THR A 148 20.73 -6.08 -8.14
N LYS A 149 21.33 -6.28 -9.34
CA LYS A 149 21.33 -5.28 -10.41
C LYS A 149 19.94 -5.02 -10.97
N GLU A 150 19.13 -6.07 -11.13
CA GLU A 150 17.76 -5.93 -11.64
C GLU A 150 16.86 -5.27 -10.59
N LEU A 151 17.03 -5.59 -9.30
CA LEU A 151 16.36 -4.91 -8.21
C LEU A 151 16.69 -3.40 -8.19
N GLU A 152 17.96 -3.05 -8.30
CA GLU A 152 18.40 -1.66 -8.35
C GLU A 152 17.83 -0.93 -9.59
N GLY A 153 17.84 -1.60 -10.75
CA GLY A 153 17.22 -1.09 -11.97
C GLY A 153 15.73 -0.82 -11.79
N LEU A 154 14.99 -1.76 -11.20
CA LEU A 154 13.56 -1.62 -10.94
C LEU A 154 13.26 -0.48 -9.94
N LEU A 155 14.07 -0.36 -8.88
CA LEU A 155 13.97 0.76 -7.93
C LEU A 155 14.21 2.11 -8.64
N ASN A 156 15.14 2.18 -9.60
CA ASN A 156 15.39 3.38 -10.39
C ASN A 156 14.19 3.73 -11.30
N GLU A 157 13.56 2.74 -11.95
CA GLU A 157 12.33 2.95 -12.72
C GLU A 157 11.24 3.58 -11.84
N ILE A 158 10.97 2.99 -10.67
CA ILE A 158 9.94 3.48 -9.74
C ILE A 158 10.29 4.87 -9.20
N TYR A 159 11.55 5.12 -8.86
CA TYR A 159 12.03 6.42 -8.39
C TYR A 159 11.87 7.50 -9.47
N GLY A 160 12.16 7.18 -10.73
CA GLY A 160 11.96 8.06 -11.88
C GLY A 160 10.50 8.47 -12.04
N ILE A 161 9.58 7.51 -11.92
CA ILE A 161 8.13 7.76 -11.97
C ILE A 161 7.70 8.64 -10.79
N ALA A 162 8.17 8.35 -9.57
CA ALA A 162 7.86 9.18 -8.40
C ALA A 162 8.25 10.65 -8.62
N ARG A 163 9.44 10.89 -9.18
CA ARG A 163 9.89 12.25 -9.51
C ARG A 163 9.01 12.93 -10.58
N ALA A 164 8.59 12.20 -11.59
CA ALA A 164 7.70 12.72 -12.63
C ALA A 164 6.31 13.07 -12.10
N GLU A 165 5.81 12.29 -11.11
CA GLU A 165 4.60 12.59 -10.34
C GLU A 165 4.79 13.75 -9.32
N GLY A 166 5.94 14.42 -9.32
CA GLY A 166 6.24 15.54 -8.43
C GLY A 166 6.58 15.12 -6.98
N ILE A 167 6.83 13.86 -6.75
CA ILE A 167 7.18 13.34 -5.41
C ILE A 167 8.69 13.42 -5.20
N LEU A 168 9.10 14.30 -4.28
CA LEU A 168 10.50 14.51 -3.94
C LEU A 168 10.96 13.50 -2.87
N LEU A 169 11.23 12.27 -3.31
CA LEU A 169 11.88 11.27 -2.45
C LEU A 169 13.31 11.71 -2.10
N GLU A 170 13.82 11.22 -0.98
CA GLU A 170 15.19 11.52 -0.57
C GLU A 170 16.20 11.00 -1.62
N PRO A 171 17.32 11.70 -1.87
CA PRO A 171 18.34 11.25 -2.84
C PRO A 171 18.86 9.84 -2.58
N LYS A 172 18.92 9.42 -1.30
CA LYS A 172 19.34 8.08 -0.87
C LYS A 172 18.19 7.08 -0.70
N ALA A 173 17.02 7.33 -1.30
CA ALA A 173 15.87 6.43 -1.14
C ALA A 173 16.14 5.03 -1.70
N ILE A 174 16.85 4.93 -2.82
CA ILE A 174 17.24 3.66 -3.42
C ILE A 174 18.28 2.96 -2.56
N ASP A 175 19.32 3.66 -2.09
CA ASP A 175 20.35 3.08 -1.20
C ASP A 175 19.71 2.50 0.07
N LYS A 176 18.77 3.23 0.67
CA LYS A 176 18.02 2.77 1.86
C LYS A 176 17.15 1.53 1.56
N ALA A 177 16.55 1.49 0.38
CA ALA A 177 15.76 0.33 -0.07
C ALA A 177 16.66 -0.90 -0.25
N MET A 178 17.81 -0.74 -0.90
CA MET A 178 18.82 -1.78 -1.08
C MET A 178 19.41 -2.27 0.24
N GLU A 179 19.74 -1.34 1.14
CA GLU A 179 20.20 -1.67 2.50
C GLU A 179 19.14 -2.44 3.29
N THR A 180 17.87 -2.04 3.18
CA THR A 180 16.77 -2.77 3.82
C THR A 180 16.67 -4.18 3.26
N ALA A 181 16.71 -4.33 1.94
CA ALA A 181 16.65 -5.63 1.27
C ALA A 181 17.79 -6.56 1.69
N SER A 182 19.01 -6.03 1.86
CA SER A 182 20.20 -6.81 2.27
C SER A 182 20.08 -7.46 3.65
N LYS A 183 19.23 -6.90 4.52
CA LYS A 183 19.04 -7.34 5.91
C LYS A 183 17.90 -8.33 6.08
N LEU A 184 17.13 -8.60 5.01
CA LEU A 184 15.97 -9.47 5.09
C LEU A 184 16.35 -10.95 5.00
N PRO A 185 15.60 -11.85 5.67
CA PRO A 185 15.80 -13.29 5.52
C PRO A 185 15.68 -13.74 4.06
N LEU A 186 16.47 -14.76 3.69
CA LEU A 186 16.51 -15.25 2.32
C LEU A 186 15.14 -15.71 1.81
N ASP A 187 14.34 -16.31 2.68
CA ASP A 187 13.03 -16.91 2.41
C ASP A 187 11.85 -16.00 2.76
N ALA A 188 12.09 -14.76 3.20
CA ALA A 188 11.02 -13.83 3.60
C ALA A 188 10.06 -13.55 2.44
N PRO A 189 8.78 -13.96 2.52
CA PRO A 189 7.84 -13.77 1.43
C PRO A 189 7.24 -12.37 1.43
N THR A 190 6.76 -11.91 0.26
CA THR A 190 5.87 -10.77 0.15
C THR A 190 4.41 -11.21 0.12
N SER A 191 3.49 -10.31 0.48
CA SER A 191 2.04 -10.58 0.39
C SER A 191 1.60 -10.83 -1.05
N LEU A 192 2.12 -10.06 -2.01
CA LEU A 192 1.83 -10.23 -3.43
C LEU A 192 2.19 -11.64 -3.91
N TRP A 193 3.40 -12.10 -3.63
CA TRP A 193 3.82 -13.46 -3.97
C TRP A 193 2.93 -14.53 -3.34
N LEU A 194 2.59 -14.39 -2.06
CA LEU A 194 1.73 -15.34 -1.37
C LEU A 194 0.30 -15.37 -1.96
N ASP A 195 -0.23 -14.23 -2.35
CA ASP A 195 -1.57 -14.14 -2.95
C ASP A 195 -1.59 -14.77 -4.36
N LEU A 196 -0.62 -14.45 -5.20
CA LEU A 196 -0.47 -15.06 -6.54
C LEU A 196 -0.27 -16.58 -6.45
N LYS A 197 0.58 -17.05 -5.54
CA LYS A 197 0.80 -18.50 -5.33
C LYS A 197 -0.47 -19.25 -4.93
N LYS A 198 -1.39 -18.58 -4.25
CA LYS A 198 -2.68 -19.16 -3.83
C LYS A 198 -3.77 -19.05 -4.91
N GLY A 199 -3.47 -18.47 -6.07
CA GLY A 199 -4.47 -18.20 -7.12
C GLY A 199 -5.59 -17.27 -6.68
N LYS A 200 -5.32 -16.39 -5.70
CA LYS A 200 -6.28 -15.40 -5.20
C LYS A 200 -6.10 -14.08 -5.93
N GLY A 201 -7.12 -13.23 -5.88
CA GLY A 201 -6.98 -11.83 -6.28
C GLY A 201 -5.79 -11.18 -5.59
N SER A 202 -5.02 -10.40 -6.32
CA SER A 202 -3.77 -9.80 -5.85
C SER A 202 -3.71 -8.30 -6.11
N GLU A 203 -2.78 -7.62 -5.45
CA GLU A 203 -2.52 -6.19 -5.66
C GLU A 203 -1.53 -5.94 -6.81
N LEU A 204 -1.43 -6.86 -7.78
CA LEU A 204 -0.53 -6.71 -8.94
C LEU A 204 -0.84 -5.44 -9.74
N GLU A 205 -2.13 -5.14 -9.93
CA GLU A 205 -2.57 -3.95 -10.65
C GLU A 205 -2.12 -2.66 -9.96
N SER A 206 -2.35 -2.54 -8.65
CA SER A 206 -1.98 -1.34 -7.89
C SER A 206 -0.48 -1.22 -7.61
N LEU A 207 0.27 -2.34 -7.59
CA LEU A 207 1.71 -2.32 -7.31
C LEU A 207 2.58 -2.24 -8.57
N SER A 208 2.11 -2.75 -9.71
CA SER A 208 2.92 -2.85 -10.94
C SER A 208 2.27 -2.14 -12.13
N HIS A 209 1.00 -2.44 -12.47
CA HIS A 209 0.34 -1.83 -13.63
C HIS A 209 0.16 -0.32 -13.47
N TYR A 210 -0.17 0.15 -12.26
CA TYR A 210 -0.24 1.57 -11.95
C TYR A 210 1.06 2.31 -12.36
N LEU A 211 2.23 1.74 -12.03
CA LEU A 211 3.52 2.32 -12.38
C LEU A 211 3.75 2.37 -13.88
N ILE A 212 3.39 1.29 -14.61
CA ILE A 212 3.50 1.25 -16.08
C ILE A 212 2.61 2.32 -16.71
N LYS A 213 1.38 2.47 -16.20
CA LYS A 213 0.45 3.50 -16.66
C LYS A 213 1.03 4.90 -16.46
N LYS A 214 1.52 5.21 -15.26
CA LYS A 214 2.12 6.51 -14.92
C LYS A 214 3.40 6.79 -15.72
N ALA A 215 4.24 5.79 -15.90
CA ALA A 215 5.43 5.90 -16.74
C ALA A 215 5.06 6.29 -18.18
N LYS A 216 4.04 5.66 -18.75
CA LYS A 216 3.54 5.98 -20.10
C LYS A 216 2.98 7.42 -20.19
N GLU A 217 2.25 7.88 -19.17
CA GLU A 217 1.73 9.26 -19.09
C GLU A 217 2.88 10.30 -19.14
N HIS A 218 4.04 9.96 -18.56
CA HIS A 218 5.22 10.83 -18.50
C HIS A 218 6.28 10.54 -19.57
N GLY A 219 6.07 9.60 -20.49
CA GLY A 219 7.05 9.21 -21.51
C GLY A 219 8.31 8.54 -20.94
N ILE A 220 8.18 7.84 -19.81
CA ILE A 220 9.27 7.12 -19.14
C ILE A 220 9.23 5.66 -19.53
N GLU A 221 10.37 5.11 -19.91
CA GLU A 221 10.52 3.68 -20.17
C GLU A 221 10.69 2.90 -18.86
N THR A 222 9.97 1.76 -18.75
CA THR A 222 10.04 0.86 -17.59
C THR A 222 10.23 -0.59 -18.04
N PRO A 223 11.33 -0.90 -18.72
CA PRO A 223 11.52 -2.22 -19.33
C PRO A 223 11.52 -3.38 -18.34
N ILE A 224 12.05 -3.17 -17.12
CA ILE A 224 12.08 -4.22 -16.09
C ILE A 224 10.66 -4.46 -15.56
N MET A 225 9.95 -3.41 -15.19
CA MET A 225 8.59 -3.50 -14.67
C MET A 225 7.64 -4.11 -15.71
N GLN A 226 7.72 -3.67 -16.98
CA GLN A 226 6.89 -4.22 -18.06
C GLN A 226 7.14 -5.71 -18.28
N LYS A 227 8.40 -6.12 -18.42
CA LYS A 227 8.79 -7.53 -18.57
C LYS A 227 8.19 -8.41 -17.46
N ILE A 228 8.32 -7.95 -16.21
CA ILE A 228 7.87 -8.72 -15.07
C ILE A 228 6.34 -8.75 -15.01
N TYR A 229 5.67 -7.61 -15.19
CA TYR A 229 4.21 -7.52 -15.17
C TYR A 229 3.57 -8.42 -16.24
N GLU A 230 4.08 -8.40 -17.47
CA GLU A 230 3.59 -9.26 -18.56
C GLU A 230 3.65 -10.75 -18.26
N ARG A 231 4.60 -11.16 -17.41
CA ARG A 231 4.73 -12.56 -16.99
C ARG A 231 3.81 -12.94 -15.84
N LEU A 232 3.42 -11.97 -15.01
CA LEU A 232 2.64 -12.20 -13.78
C LEU A 232 1.12 -12.05 -13.97
N ARG A 233 0.68 -11.34 -15.01
CA ARG A 233 -0.74 -11.11 -15.34
C ARG A 233 -1.45 -12.34 -15.86
#